data_83d0d10f0080a753f57670b8f1bfd429
#
_entry.id   83d0d10f0080a753f57670b8f1bfd429
#
_cell.length_a   1.000
_cell.length_b   1.000
_cell.length_c   1.000
_cell.angle_alpha   90.00
_cell.angle_beta   90.00
_cell.angle_gamma   90.00
#
_symmetry.space_group_name_H-M   'P 1'
#
loop_
_entity.id
_entity.type
_entity.pdbx_description
1 polymer ?
#
loop_
_entity_poly.entity_id
_entity_poly.type
_entity_poly.pdbx_seq_one_letter_code
_entity_poly.pdbx_strand_id
1 'polypeptide(L)'
;MPPGPSLPRFLQTLGFILIPARFLDACRRRYGDIVTFGSLFDPHFVMVFDPEMVKQVFRGSPEGLRAGEANAVLGPVVGERSVLLLDGAEHLRQRKLMLPPFHGERMRAYAAVMREATDRSIDSWPVDEPFTLRREMQALTLDVIMRAVFGVEHGARQEELKTRIRAVIDPVGSRAGVLLLALSGGRLGAGASRDFEASRQALDELIYREIGRRRDAEDLEEREDVFSMLLLARDEEGRAMSDREIRDELVTLLVAGHETTATALAWAFELLLRNPPVLQRLKAELEAGSEDYLDAVVKETLRLRPVIMGIGRVVSGEAFEVGGYLIPPGVEINPSIATIHRREDRYPDAAAFRPKRFLGADAPDTYTWLPFGGGTRRCLGASFASFEMQVVLRTVLRRVRLRAARRRVERVRRRSIVLAPSRGARAIAEAVP
;
A
#
# COMPACT_ATOMS: atom_id res chain seq x y z
N MET A 1 -28.58 11.15 4.53
CA MET A 1 -27.35 11.22 3.71
C MET A 1 -26.74 12.63 3.80
N PRO A 2 -25.41 12.76 3.88
CA PRO A 2 -24.73 14.06 3.81
C PRO A 2 -24.98 14.81 2.50
N PRO A 3 -24.78 16.15 2.47
CA PRO A 3 -24.87 16.94 1.23
C PRO A 3 -23.74 16.55 0.25
N GLY A 4 -23.95 16.85 -1.04
CA GLY A 4 -22.94 16.57 -2.06
C GLY A 4 -23.16 17.35 -3.35
N PRO A 5 -22.22 17.26 -4.32
CA PRO A 5 -22.34 18.00 -5.57
C PRO A 5 -23.50 17.49 -6.42
N SER A 6 -24.30 18.42 -6.91
CA SER A 6 -25.40 18.16 -7.85
C SER A 6 -24.94 17.88 -9.30
N LEU A 7 -23.62 17.79 -9.52
CA LEU A 7 -23.02 17.51 -10.82
C LEU A 7 -23.44 16.11 -11.32
N PRO A 8 -23.64 15.93 -12.63
CA PRO A 8 -23.82 14.60 -13.22
C PRO A 8 -22.71 13.64 -12.82
N ARG A 9 -23.04 12.35 -12.59
CA ARG A 9 -22.10 11.32 -12.11
C ARG A 9 -20.83 11.21 -12.96
N PHE A 10 -20.95 11.35 -14.29
CA PHE A 10 -19.79 11.31 -15.16
C PHE A 10 -18.79 12.45 -14.91
N LEU A 11 -19.27 13.66 -14.60
CA LEU A 11 -18.40 14.80 -14.24
C LEU A 11 -17.73 14.59 -12.88
N GLN A 12 -18.45 14.01 -11.92
CA GLN A 12 -17.85 13.64 -10.64
C GLN A 12 -16.76 12.57 -10.84
N THR A 13 -17.03 11.56 -11.67
CA THR A 13 -16.03 10.53 -12.03
C THR A 13 -14.79 11.14 -12.69
N LEU A 14 -14.98 12.09 -13.63
CA LEU A 14 -13.84 12.80 -14.23
C LEU A 14 -13.05 13.62 -13.19
N GLY A 15 -13.73 14.26 -12.24
CA GLY A 15 -13.08 14.97 -11.12
C GLY A 15 -12.19 14.04 -10.31
N PHE A 16 -12.68 12.84 -9.94
CA PHE A 16 -11.91 11.82 -9.23
C PHE A 16 -10.72 11.26 -10.03
N ILE A 17 -10.84 11.15 -11.35
CA ILE A 17 -9.79 10.57 -12.19
C ILE A 17 -8.71 11.60 -12.54
N LEU A 18 -9.10 12.80 -12.93
CA LEU A 18 -8.19 13.81 -13.50
C LEU A 18 -7.55 14.72 -12.45
N ILE A 19 -8.32 15.14 -11.44
CA ILE A 19 -7.92 16.15 -10.45
C ILE A 19 -8.36 15.79 -9.01
N PRO A 20 -8.16 14.55 -8.52
CA PRO A 20 -8.79 14.05 -7.30
C PRO A 20 -8.60 14.98 -6.09
N ALA A 21 -7.38 15.42 -5.81
CA ALA A 21 -7.09 16.27 -4.66
C ALA A 21 -7.83 17.61 -4.72
N ARG A 22 -7.79 18.29 -5.89
CA ARG A 22 -8.48 19.59 -6.06
C ARG A 22 -9.99 19.45 -6.00
N PHE A 23 -10.52 18.38 -6.59
CA PHE A 23 -11.95 18.11 -6.59
C PHE A 23 -12.46 17.85 -5.17
N LEU A 24 -11.80 16.97 -4.42
CA LEU A 24 -12.15 16.68 -3.03
C LEU A 24 -12.00 17.89 -2.12
N ASP A 25 -10.92 18.66 -2.24
CA ASP A 25 -10.73 19.90 -1.47
C ASP A 25 -11.80 20.95 -1.76
N ALA A 26 -12.22 21.08 -3.02
CA ALA A 26 -13.31 22.00 -3.40
C ALA A 26 -14.66 21.55 -2.82
N CYS A 27 -14.96 20.26 -2.88
CA CYS A 27 -16.18 19.71 -2.31
C CYS A 27 -16.21 19.85 -0.78
N ARG A 28 -15.07 19.52 -0.11
CA ARG A 28 -14.96 19.73 1.34
C ARG A 28 -15.21 21.16 1.77
N ARG A 29 -14.62 22.14 1.08
CA ARG A 29 -14.83 23.57 1.38
C ARG A 29 -16.27 24.01 1.20
N ARG A 30 -17.01 23.40 0.25
CA ARG A 30 -18.38 23.78 -0.07
C ARG A 30 -19.43 23.07 0.76
N TYR A 31 -19.22 21.79 1.06
CA TYR A 31 -20.23 20.92 1.68
C TYR A 31 -19.86 20.46 3.09
N GLY A 32 -18.66 20.74 3.57
CA GLY A 32 -18.17 20.33 4.90
C GLY A 32 -17.32 19.07 4.89
N ASP A 33 -17.07 18.55 6.07
CA ASP A 33 -16.12 17.47 6.31
C ASP A 33 -16.69 16.05 6.09
N ILE A 34 -17.96 15.95 5.63
CA ILE A 34 -18.59 14.71 5.17
C ILE A 34 -19.43 15.00 3.94
N VAL A 35 -19.19 14.29 2.83
CA VAL A 35 -19.79 14.61 1.54
C VAL A 35 -20.22 13.34 0.81
N THR A 36 -21.46 13.34 0.29
CA THR A 36 -21.96 12.29 -0.59
C THR A 36 -21.54 12.55 -2.03
N PHE A 37 -21.00 11.53 -2.68
CA PHE A 37 -20.64 11.55 -4.09
C PHE A 37 -21.39 10.45 -4.84
N GLY A 38 -21.44 10.60 -6.17
CA GLY A 38 -21.85 9.55 -7.09
C GLY A 38 -20.83 9.38 -8.20
N SER A 39 -20.59 8.15 -8.62
CA SER A 39 -19.76 7.85 -9.79
C SER A 39 -20.53 7.01 -10.80
N LEU A 40 -19.93 6.77 -11.97
CA LEU A 40 -20.47 5.83 -12.96
C LEU A 40 -20.47 4.38 -12.45
N PHE A 41 -19.63 4.09 -11.45
CA PHE A 41 -19.40 2.73 -10.92
C PHE A 41 -20.13 2.50 -9.59
N ASP A 42 -20.31 3.55 -8.81
CA ASP A 42 -21.02 3.54 -7.54
C ASP A 42 -21.98 4.72 -7.51
N PRO A 43 -23.30 4.47 -7.44
CA PRO A 43 -24.29 5.54 -7.45
C PRO A 43 -24.21 6.47 -6.26
N HIS A 44 -23.79 5.96 -5.08
CA HIS A 44 -23.73 6.72 -3.84
C HIS A 44 -22.63 6.20 -2.91
N PHE A 45 -21.61 7.01 -2.64
CA PHE A 45 -20.63 6.77 -1.58
C PHE A 45 -20.35 8.06 -0.80
N VAL A 46 -19.92 7.91 0.43
CA VAL A 46 -19.66 9.01 1.34
C VAL A 46 -18.17 9.15 1.62
N MET A 47 -17.61 10.32 1.37
CA MET A 47 -16.24 10.65 1.74
C MET A 47 -16.22 11.38 3.08
N VAL A 48 -15.31 10.97 3.97
CA VAL A 48 -15.09 11.56 5.30
C VAL A 48 -13.71 12.21 5.35
N PHE A 49 -13.67 13.47 5.79
CA PHE A 49 -12.48 14.32 5.83
C PHE A 49 -12.09 14.77 7.25
N ASP A 50 -12.91 14.49 8.25
CA ASP A 50 -12.66 14.87 9.64
C ASP A 50 -12.12 13.69 10.46
N PRO A 51 -11.02 13.87 11.24
CA PRO A 51 -10.42 12.81 12.05
C PRO A 51 -11.36 12.20 13.10
N GLU A 52 -12.26 12.97 13.71
CA GLU A 52 -13.19 12.43 14.71
C GLU A 52 -14.27 11.55 14.06
N MET A 53 -14.74 11.92 12.85
CA MET A 53 -15.62 11.05 12.07
C MET A 53 -14.89 9.79 11.59
N VAL A 54 -13.62 9.89 11.21
CA VAL A 54 -12.77 8.72 10.88
C VAL A 54 -12.65 7.78 12.07
N LYS A 55 -12.48 8.33 13.27
CA LYS A 55 -12.45 7.55 14.51
C LYS A 55 -13.77 6.80 14.74
N GLN A 56 -14.93 7.43 14.46
CA GLN A 56 -16.22 6.74 14.51
C GLN A 56 -16.26 5.56 13.53
N VAL A 57 -15.86 5.77 12.27
CA VAL A 57 -15.81 4.70 11.25
C VAL A 57 -14.87 3.57 11.65
N PHE A 58 -13.67 3.86 12.18
CA PHE A 58 -12.71 2.82 12.57
C PHE A 58 -13.07 2.07 13.85
N ARG A 59 -13.96 2.62 14.68
CA ARG A 59 -14.51 2.00 15.89
C ARG A 59 -15.85 1.28 15.63
N GLY A 60 -16.44 1.47 14.46
CA GLY A 60 -17.65 0.74 14.05
C GLY A 60 -17.42 -0.77 14.05
N SER A 61 -18.49 -1.52 14.29
CA SER A 61 -18.40 -2.99 14.34
C SER A 61 -17.97 -3.55 12.98
N PRO A 62 -17.15 -4.60 12.96
CA PRO A 62 -16.72 -5.26 11.72
C PRO A 62 -17.89 -5.87 10.91
N GLU A 63 -19.00 -6.19 11.58
CA GLU A 63 -20.22 -6.71 10.98
C GLU A 63 -21.03 -5.60 10.30
N GLY A 64 -21.07 -4.40 10.94
CA GLY A 64 -21.80 -3.24 10.44
C GLY A 64 -21.03 -2.43 9.37
N LEU A 65 -19.70 -2.53 9.36
CA LEU A 65 -18.82 -1.79 8.44
C LEU A 65 -17.86 -2.75 7.71
N ARG A 66 -18.31 -3.30 6.59
CA ARG A 66 -17.61 -4.33 5.83
C ARG A 66 -16.55 -3.74 4.91
N ALA A 67 -15.29 -4.07 5.19
CA ALA A 67 -14.16 -3.67 4.35
C ALA A 67 -13.92 -4.65 3.20
N GLY A 68 -14.22 -5.93 3.40
CA GLY A 68 -14.08 -6.95 2.37
C GLY A 68 -14.99 -6.63 1.18
N GLU A 69 -16.24 -6.24 1.45
CA GLU A 69 -17.17 -5.82 0.42
C GLU A 69 -16.68 -4.58 -0.35
N ALA A 70 -16.12 -3.58 0.33
CA ALA A 70 -15.52 -2.42 -0.33
C ALA A 70 -14.30 -2.79 -1.20
N ASN A 71 -13.61 -3.88 -0.89
CA ASN A 71 -12.44 -4.38 -1.63
C ASN A 71 -12.79 -5.44 -2.68
N ALA A 72 -14.06 -5.77 -2.91
CA ALA A 72 -14.50 -6.85 -3.80
C ALA A 72 -13.89 -6.78 -5.22
N VAL A 73 -13.57 -5.57 -5.70
CA VAL A 73 -12.89 -5.34 -6.99
C VAL A 73 -11.53 -6.04 -7.08
N LEU A 74 -10.88 -6.37 -5.97
CA LEU A 74 -9.59 -7.06 -5.92
C LEU A 74 -9.74 -8.59 -6.04
N GLY A 75 -10.95 -9.12 -5.86
CA GLY A 75 -11.23 -10.55 -5.81
C GLY A 75 -10.61 -11.38 -6.94
N PRO A 76 -10.74 -10.97 -8.22
CA PRO A 76 -10.16 -11.71 -9.34
C PRO A 76 -8.64 -11.92 -9.25
N VAL A 77 -7.93 -11.07 -8.50
CA VAL A 77 -6.47 -11.13 -8.34
C VAL A 77 -6.08 -11.87 -7.08
N VAL A 78 -6.60 -11.42 -5.92
CA VAL A 78 -6.14 -11.91 -4.61
C VAL A 78 -6.83 -13.21 -4.18
N GLY A 79 -8.00 -13.52 -4.73
CA GLY A 79 -8.80 -14.68 -4.36
C GLY A 79 -9.80 -14.40 -3.23
N GLU A 80 -10.86 -15.20 -3.16
CA GLU A 80 -12.01 -14.99 -2.26
C GLU A 80 -11.68 -15.17 -0.77
N ARG A 81 -10.62 -15.93 -0.46
CA ARG A 81 -10.17 -16.21 0.92
C ARG A 81 -9.10 -15.24 1.41
N SER A 82 -8.76 -14.23 0.62
CA SER A 82 -7.85 -13.16 1.03
C SER A 82 -8.39 -12.38 2.23
N VAL A 83 -7.52 -12.08 3.19
CA VAL A 83 -7.83 -11.21 4.34
C VAL A 83 -8.37 -9.84 3.94
N LEU A 84 -8.08 -9.37 2.72
CA LEU A 84 -8.63 -8.12 2.18
C LEU A 84 -10.12 -8.20 1.86
N LEU A 85 -10.63 -9.40 1.52
CA LEU A 85 -12.00 -9.62 1.08
C LEU A 85 -12.89 -10.23 2.16
N LEU A 86 -12.30 -10.85 3.17
CA LEU A 86 -13.04 -11.43 4.30
C LEU A 86 -13.58 -10.32 5.20
N ASP A 87 -14.74 -10.56 5.83
CA ASP A 87 -15.34 -9.67 6.83
C ASP A 87 -15.64 -10.44 8.13
N GLY A 88 -16.00 -9.73 9.20
CA GLY A 88 -16.44 -10.30 10.47
C GLY A 88 -15.44 -11.26 11.10
N ALA A 89 -15.93 -12.37 11.63
CA ALA A 89 -15.14 -13.37 12.35
C ALA A 89 -14.09 -14.07 11.46
N GLU A 90 -14.40 -14.35 10.19
CA GLU A 90 -13.46 -14.97 9.26
C GLU A 90 -12.23 -14.08 9.03
N HIS A 91 -12.46 -12.76 8.83
CA HIS A 91 -11.36 -11.80 8.73
C HIS A 91 -10.50 -11.78 10.00
N LEU A 92 -11.12 -11.75 11.18
CA LEU A 92 -10.37 -11.68 12.45
C LEU A 92 -9.52 -12.94 12.67
N ARG A 93 -10.07 -14.13 12.36
CA ARG A 93 -9.32 -15.39 12.39
C ARG A 93 -8.10 -15.33 11.47
N GLN A 94 -8.33 -15.00 10.19
CA GLN A 94 -7.29 -14.95 9.18
C GLN A 94 -6.20 -13.95 9.55
N ARG A 95 -6.62 -12.77 10.00
CA ARG A 95 -5.71 -11.72 10.46
C ARG A 95 -4.85 -12.16 11.63
N LYS A 96 -5.41 -12.86 12.63
CA LYS A 96 -4.64 -13.40 13.78
C LYS A 96 -3.56 -14.37 13.33
N LEU A 97 -3.87 -15.26 12.37
CA LEU A 97 -2.91 -16.22 11.82
C LEU A 97 -1.77 -15.53 11.04
N MET A 98 -2.07 -14.44 10.34
CA MET A 98 -1.10 -13.71 9.53
C MET A 98 -0.24 -12.71 10.30
N LEU A 99 -0.63 -12.32 11.50
CA LEU A 99 0.01 -11.21 12.22
C LEU A 99 1.44 -11.51 12.74
N PRO A 100 1.74 -12.71 13.28
CA PRO A 100 3.02 -13.01 13.92
C PRO A 100 4.25 -12.77 13.05
N PRO A 101 4.28 -13.06 11.73
CA PRO A 101 5.45 -12.81 10.88
C PRO A 101 5.86 -11.34 10.79
N PHE A 102 4.94 -10.40 11.03
CA PHE A 102 5.16 -8.96 10.83
C PHE A 102 5.44 -8.19 12.13
N HIS A 103 5.75 -8.90 13.24
CA HIS A 103 5.96 -8.28 14.57
C HIS A 103 7.19 -8.86 15.29
N GLY A 104 7.71 -8.08 16.25
CA GLY A 104 8.73 -8.51 17.18
C GLY A 104 10.11 -8.74 16.54
N GLU A 105 10.83 -9.73 17.04
CA GLU A 105 12.21 -10.04 16.63
C GLU A 105 12.34 -10.50 15.18
N ARG A 106 11.28 -11.05 14.60
CA ARG A 106 11.23 -11.48 13.18
C ARG A 106 11.58 -10.34 12.22
N MET A 107 11.20 -9.11 12.58
CA MET A 107 11.54 -7.93 11.78
C MET A 107 13.06 -7.74 11.62
N ARG A 108 13.87 -8.17 12.62
CA ARG A 108 15.32 -8.08 12.56
C ARG A 108 15.93 -9.06 11.55
N ALA A 109 15.36 -10.27 11.44
CA ALA A 109 15.81 -11.26 10.46
C ALA A 109 15.67 -10.73 9.01
N TYR A 110 14.61 -9.98 8.73
CA TYR A 110 14.41 -9.38 7.40
C TYR A 110 15.39 -8.24 7.08
N ALA A 111 16.04 -7.63 8.07
CA ALA A 111 16.98 -6.52 7.85
C ALA A 111 18.15 -6.89 6.93
N ALA A 112 18.69 -8.10 7.09
CA ALA A 112 19.77 -8.60 6.25
C ALA A 112 19.31 -8.77 4.79
N VAL A 113 18.15 -9.40 4.60
CA VAL A 113 17.52 -9.59 3.27
C VAL A 113 17.29 -8.26 2.57
N MET A 114 16.70 -7.28 3.27
CA MET A 114 16.42 -5.94 2.74
C MET A 114 17.71 -5.20 2.36
N ARG A 115 18.75 -5.29 3.19
CA ARG A 115 20.05 -4.65 2.93
C ARG A 115 20.72 -5.25 1.70
N GLU A 116 20.85 -6.56 1.65
CA GLU A 116 21.46 -7.26 0.51
C GLU A 116 20.70 -7.02 -0.80
N ALA A 117 19.36 -7.03 -0.78
CA ALA A 117 18.55 -6.68 -1.95
C ALA A 117 18.81 -5.23 -2.40
N THR A 118 18.96 -4.31 -1.43
CA THR A 118 19.28 -2.91 -1.72
C THR A 118 20.68 -2.77 -2.32
N ASP A 119 21.67 -3.44 -1.74
CA ASP A 119 23.05 -3.41 -2.22
C ASP A 119 23.16 -3.91 -3.66
N ARG A 120 22.54 -5.04 -3.99
CA ARG A 120 22.48 -5.56 -5.37
C ARG A 120 21.76 -4.62 -6.33
N SER A 121 20.66 -4.01 -5.88
CA SER A 121 19.94 -3.03 -6.71
C SER A 121 20.86 -1.86 -7.06
N ILE A 122 21.57 -1.29 -6.08
CA ILE A 122 22.50 -0.18 -6.27
C ILE A 122 23.59 -0.54 -7.29
N ASP A 123 24.15 -1.74 -7.20
CA ASP A 123 25.24 -2.19 -8.09
C ASP A 123 24.83 -2.24 -9.57
N SER A 124 23.52 -2.29 -9.85
CA SER A 124 22.96 -2.28 -11.21
C SER A 124 22.56 -0.88 -11.71
N TRP A 125 22.65 0.15 -10.89
CA TRP A 125 22.19 1.49 -11.30
C TRP A 125 23.17 2.14 -12.28
N PRO A 126 22.65 2.81 -13.32
CA PRO A 126 23.52 3.56 -14.23
C PRO A 126 24.15 4.76 -13.50
N VAL A 127 25.45 4.93 -13.71
CA VAL A 127 26.23 6.05 -13.14
C VAL A 127 26.19 7.22 -14.12
N ASP A 128 25.94 8.43 -13.60
CA ASP A 128 25.86 9.70 -14.33
C ASP A 128 24.76 9.77 -15.40
N GLU A 129 23.92 8.76 -15.49
CA GLU A 129 22.78 8.72 -16.41
C GLU A 129 21.43 8.80 -15.66
N PRO A 130 20.38 9.41 -16.29
CA PRO A 130 19.07 9.49 -15.68
C PRO A 130 18.34 8.16 -15.68
N PHE A 131 17.94 7.65 -14.52
CA PHE A 131 17.11 6.44 -14.37
C PHE A 131 15.82 6.73 -13.58
N THR A 132 14.97 5.72 -13.46
CA THR A 132 13.65 5.83 -12.80
C THR A 132 13.66 5.09 -11.47
N LEU A 133 13.77 5.84 -10.36
CA LEU A 133 13.81 5.27 -9.01
C LEU A 133 12.63 4.31 -8.73
N ARG A 134 11.40 4.66 -9.15
CA ARG A 134 10.25 3.78 -8.93
C ARG A 134 10.45 2.40 -9.56
N ARG A 135 11.06 2.30 -10.74
CA ARG A 135 11.35 1.02 -11.39
C ARG A 135 12.34 0.18 -10.58
N GLU A 136 13.40 0.84 -10.11
CA GLU A 136 14.42 0.17 -9.28
C GLU A 136 13.83 -0.26 -7.92
N MET A 137 13.03 0.60 -7.30
CA MET A 137 12.33 0.25 -6.06
C MET A 137 11.33 -0.91 -6.26
N GLN A 138 10.64 -0.99 -7.39
CA GLN A 138 9.78 -2.13 -7.72
C GLN A 138 10.60 -3.44 -7.85
N ALA A 139 11.73 -3.42 -8.51
CA ALA A 139 12.58 -4.59 -8.63
C ALA A 139 13.11 -5.02 -7.24
N LEU A 140 13.55 -4.05 -6.43
CA LEU A 140 14.06 -4.26 -5.08
C LEU A 140 12.99 -4.85 -4.15
N THR A 141 11.82 -4.20 -4.04
CA THR A 141 10.76 -4.66 -3.13
C THR A 141 10.19 -6.02 -3.54
N LEU A 142 10.17 -6.33 -4.83
CA LEU A 142 9.82 -7.68 -5.30
C LEU A 142 10.86 -8.71 -4.86
N ASP A 143 12.15 -8.39 -4.92
CA ASP A 143 13.21 -9.26 -4.45
C ASP A 143 13.12 -9.51 -2.93
N VAL A 144 12.87 -8.46 -2.16
CA VAL A 144 12.64 -8.56 -0.71
C VAL A 144 11.47 -9.51 -0.41
N ILE A 145 10.33 -9.35 -1.11
CA ILE A 145 9.17 -10.23 -0.92
C ILE A 145 9.48 -11.69 -1.30
N MET A 146 10.19 -11.93 -2.40
CA MET A 146 10.58 -13.29 -2.80
C MET A 146 11.39 -13.99 -1.71
N ARG A 147 12.26 -13.27 -1.04
CA ARG A 147 13.11 -13.84 0.01
C ARG A 147 12.43 -13.86 1.37
N ALA A 148 11.89 -12.74 1.83
CA ALA A 148 11.31 -12.63 3.17
C ALA A 148 9.94 -13.31 3.29
N VAL A 149 9.10 -13.26 2.24
CA VAL A 149 7.75 -13.83 2.28
C VAL A 149 7.75 -15.26 1.73
N PHE A 150 8.31 -15.48 0.55
CA PHE A 150 8.29 -16.81 -0.08
C PHE A 150 9.47 -17.71 0.33
N GLY A 151 10.50 -17.16 0.97
CA GLY A 151 11.71 -17.93 1.33
C GLY A 151 12.42 -18.51 0.11
N VAL A 152 12.38 -17.81 -1.04
CA VAL A 152 12.98 -18.25 -2.29
C VAL A 152 14.24 -17.45 -2.56
N GLU A 153 15.39 -18.12 -2.50
CA GLU A 153 16.67 -17.54 -2.85
C GLU A 153 16.84 -17.35 -4.36
N HIS A 154 17.90 -16.61 -4.74
CA HIS A 154 18.19 -16.32 -6.14
C HIS A 154 18.37 -17.58 -6.99
N GLY A 155 17.85 -17.55 -8.22
CA GLY A 155 17.95 -18.63 -9.18
C GLY A 155 16.75 -18.75 -10.11
N ALA A 156 16.73 -19.78 -10.93
CA ALA A 156 15.69 -20.01 -11.95
C ALA A 156 14.28 -20.04 -11.35
N ARG A 157 14.11 -20.59 -10.17
CA ARG A 157 12.82 -20.68 -9.46
C ARG A 157 12.30 -19.29 -9.06
N GLN A 158 13.16 -18.41 -8.57
CA GLN A 158 12.77 -17.04 -8.23
C GLN A 158 12.37 -16.27 -9.50
N GLU A 159 13.09 -16.43 -10.59
CA GLU A 159 12.78 -15.73 -11.86
C GLU A 159 11.49 -16.26 -12.51
N GLU A 160 11.20 -17.56 -12.38
CA GLU A 160 9.92 -18.13 -12.81
C GLU A 160 8.76 -17.50 -12.01
N LEU A 161 8.86 -17.46 -10.67
CA LEU A 161 7.87 -16.81 -9.80
C LEU A 161 7.69 -15.35 -10.18
N LYS A 162 8.76 -14.56 -10.27
CA LYS A 162 8.72 -13.14 -10.66
C LYS A 162 8.03 -12.94 -12.01
N THR A 163 8.30 -13.81 -12.98
CA THR A 163 7.70 -13.73 -14.32
C THR A 163 6.20 -13.99 -14.28
N ARG A 164 5.76 -15.05 -13.59
CA ARG A 164 4.33 -15.38 -13.43
C ARG A 164 3.57 -14.30 -12.66
N ILE A 165 4.17 -13.77 -11.61
CA ILE A 165 3.63 -12.68 -10.81
C ILE A 165 3.42 -11.43 -11.66
N ARG A 166 4.43 -10.99 -12.41
CA ARG A 166 4.33 -9.83 -13.29
C ARG A 166 3.24 -10.01 -14.34
N ALA A 167 3.11 -11.20 -14.91
CA ALA A 167 2.06 -11.50 -15.89
C ALA A 167 0.63 -11.29 -15.34
N VAL A 168 0.43 -11.45 -14.01
CA VAL A 168 -0.88 -11.21 -13.36
C VAL A 168 -1.03 -9.73 -12.93
N ILE A 169 0.03 -9.12 -12.38
CA ILE A 169 -0.07 -7.78 -11.76
C ILE A 169 0.01 -6.66 -12.80
N ASP A 170 0.91 -6.74 -13.78
CA ASP A 170 1.17 -5.65 -14.73
C ASP A 170 -0.05 -5.26 -15.57
N PRO A 171 -0.86 -6.20 -16.10
CA PRO A 171 -2.08 -5.87 -16.83
C PRO A 171 -3.09 -5.10 -15.99
N VAL A 172 -3.29 -5.51 -14.73
CA VAL A 172 -4.24 -4.87 -13.78
C VAL A 172 -3.75 -3.46 -13.39
N GLY A 173 -2.44 -3.26 -13.29
CA GLY A 173 -1.82 -1.96 -13.01
C GLY A 173 -1.81 -1.01 -14.21
N SER A 174 -2.10 -1.50 -15.42
CA SER A 174 -2.12 -0.69 -16.65
C SER A 174 -3.34 0.23 -16.72
N ARG A 175 -3.23 1.36 -17.45
CA ARG A 175 -4.38 2.27 -17.67
C ARG A 175 -5.52 1.59 -18.42
N ALA A 176 -5.17 0.78 -19.39
CA ALA A 176 -6.14 0.03 -20.20
C ALA A 176 -6.84 -1.02 -19.33
N GLY A 177 -6.11 -1.73 -18.46
CA GLY A 177 -6.66 -2.70 -17.55
C GLY A 177 -7.60 -2.08 -16.52
N VAL A 178 -7.21 -0.95 -15.88
CA VAL A 178 -8.07 -0.22 -14.95
C VAL A 178 -9.32 0.32 -15.63
N LEU A 179 -9.20 0.88 -16.86
CA LEU A 179 -10.34 1.37 -17.62
C LEU A 179 -11.27 0.22 -18.02
N LEU A 180 -10.71 -0.89 -18.47
CA LEU A 180 -11.45 -2.08 -18.88
C LEU A 180 -12.19 -2.70 -17.68
N LEU A 181 -11.51 -2.84 -16.54
CA LEU A 181 -12.10 -3.32 -15.29
C LEU A 181 -13.23 -2.41 -14.82
N ALA A 182 -13.03 -1.10 -14.92
CA ALA A 182 -14.02 -0.10 -14.55
C ALA A 182 -15.24 -0.11 -15.49
N LEU A 183 -15.05 -0.18 -16.81
CA LEU A 183 -16.13 -0.20 -17.80
C LEU A 183 -16.93 -1.51 -17.80
N SER A 184 -16.33 -2.60 -17.37
CA SER A 184 -16.96 -3.91 -17.29
C SER A 184 -17.67 -4.21 -15.97
N GLY A 185 -17.77 -3.22 -15.06
CA GLY A 185 -18.34 -3.44 -13.73
C GLY A 185 -17.58 -4.49 -12.91
N GLY A 186 -16.25 -4.54 -13.06
CA GLY A 186 -15.39 -5.55 -12.45
C GLY A 186 -15.23 -6.83 -13.28
N ARG A 187 -15.88 -6.93 -14.46
CA ARG A 187 -15.74 -8.04 -15.41
C ARG A 187 -14.80 -7.65 -16.53
N LEU A 188 -13.72 -8.40 -16.71
CA LEU A 188 -12.83 -8.22 -17.85
C LEU A 188 -13.56 -8.64 -19.15
N GLY A 189 -13.35 -7.91 -20.25
CA GLY A 189 -13.88 -8.30 -21.57
C GLY A 189 -13.34 -9.66 -22.00
N ALA A 190 -14.11 -10.44 -22.77
CA ALA A 190 -13.91 -11.88 -23.01
C ALA A 190 -12.51 -12.32 -23.52
N GLY A 191 -11.77 -11.46 -24.23
CA GLY A 191 -10.41 -11.77 -24.69
C GLY A 191 -9.35 -11.48 -23.64
N ALA A 192 -9.34 -10.27 -23.08
CA ALA A 192 -8.45 -9.89 -21.99
C ALA A 192 -8.69 -10.73 -20.72
N SER A 193 -9.91 -11.25 -20.55
CA SER A 193 -10.29 -12.19 -19.50
C SER A 193 -9.61 -13.56 -19.66
N ARG A 194 -9.45 -14.07 -20.89
CA ARG A 194 -8.81 -15.38 -21.13
C ARG A 194 -7.32 -15.35 -20.86
N ASP A 195 -6.62 -14.34 -21.34
CA ASP A 195 -5.17 -14.20 -21.11
C ASP A 195 -4.84 -13.96 -19.65
N PHE A 196 -5.65 -13.14 -18.97
CA PHE A 196 -5.53 -12.91 -17.53
C PHE A 196 -5.80 -14.20 -16.75
N GLU A 197 -6.87 -14.93 -17.10
CA GLU A 197 -7.23 -16.18 -16.42
C GLU A 197 -6.16 -17.26 -16.62
N ALA A 198 -5.59 -17.40 -17.83
CA ALA A 198 -4.48 -18.30 -18.09
C ALA A 198 -3.24 -17.93 -17.27
N SER A 199 -2.92 -16.63 -17.17
CA SER A 199 -1.81 -16.15 -16.36
C SER A 199 -2.02 -16.41 -14.87
N ARG A 200 -3.26 -16.21 -14.39
CA ARG A 200 -3.65 -16.48 -12.99
C ARG A 200 -3.55 -17.97 -12.69
N GLN A 201 -4.08 -18.85 -13.56
CA GLN A 201 -4.01 -20.30 -13.40
C GLN A 201 -2.56 -20.79 -13.35
N ALA A 202 -1.71 -20.29 -14.23
CA ALA A 202 -0.29 -20.65 -14.24
C ALA A 202 0.45 -20.19 -12.96
N LEU A 203 0.06 -19.07 -12.37
CA LEU A 203 0.58 -18.63 -11.07
C LEU A 203 0.04 -19.52 -9.95
N ASP A 204 -1.24 -19.86 -9.97
CA ASP A 204 -1.88 -20.72 -8.98
C ASP A 204 -1.23 -22.11 -8.93
N GLU A 205 -1.03 -22.73 -10.09
CA GLU A 205 -0.33 -24.03 -10.20
C GLU A 205 1.07 -23.97 -9.60
N LEU A 206 1.79 -22.87 -9.83
CA LEU A 206 3.11 -22.69 -9.27
C LEU A 206 3.05 -22.57 -7.74
N ILE A 207 2.14 -21.76 -7.21
CA ILE A 207 1.99 -21.58 -5.76
C ILE A 207 1.56 -22.88 -5.09
N TYR A 208 0.59 -23.64 -5.65
CA TYR A 208 0.18 -24.93 -5.08
C TYR A 208 1.31 -25.96 -5.09
N ARG A 209 2.13 -26.01 -6.15
CA ARG A 209 3.34 -26.84 -6.16
C ARG A 209 4.33 -26.46 -5.05
N GLU A 210 4.47 -25.15 -4.82
CA GLU A 210 5.33 -24.65 -3.74
C GLU A 210 4.77 -24.98 -2.35
N ILE A 211 3.44 -24.93 -2.17
CA ILE A 211 2.78 -25.35 -0.93
C ILE A 211 3.06 -26.81 -0.64
N GLY A 212 2.84 -27.71 -1.61
CA GLY A 212 3.15 -29.14 -1.45
C GLY A 212 4.61 -29.39 -1.11
N ARG A 213 5.54 -28.85 -1.92
CA ARG A 213 6.97 -28.98 -1.68
C ARG A 213 7.42 -28.48 -0.30
N ARG A 214 6.83 -27.36 0.17
CA ARG A 214 7.18 -26.78 1.46
C ARG A 214 6.63 -27.57 2.64
N ARG A 215 5.45 -28.21 2.50
CA ARG A 215 4.88 -29.09 3.52
C ARG A 215 5.71 -30.37 3.71
N ASP A 216 6.28 -30.88 2.62
CA ASP A 216 7.13 -32.08 2.62
C ASP A 216 8.61 -31.81 3.00
N ALA A 217 8.97 -30.55 3.25
CA ALA A 217 10.33 -30.17 3.57
C ALA A 217 10.67 -30.52 5.03
N GLU A 218 11.77 -31.23 5.25
CA GLU A 218 12.25 -31.63 6.58
C GLU A 218 12.60 -30.43 7.47
N ASP A 219 13.00 -29.32 6.85
CA ASP A 219 13.41 -28.07 7.51
C ASP A 219 12.27 -27.05 7.69
N LEU A 220 11.00 -27.45 7.51
CA LEU A 220 9.86 -26.52 7.55
C LEU A 220 9.80 -25.72 8.86
N GLU A 221 10.02 -26.36 10.00
CA GLU A 221 9.95 -25.73 11.32
C GLU A 221 11.13 -24.77 11.60
N GLU A 222 12.26 -24.95 10.91
CA GLU A 222 13.46 -24.14 11.07
C GLU A 222 13.42 -22.87 10.20
N ARG A 223 12.49 -22.80 9.23
CA ARG A 223 12.39 -21.68 8.31
C ARG A 223 11.76 -20.44 8.93
N GLU A 224 12.30 -19.28 8.59
CA GLU A 224 11.87 -18.00 9.13
C GLU A 224 11.06 -17.14 8.15
N ASP A 225 10.82 -17.62 6.93
CA ASP A 225 10.01 -16.92 5.95
C ASP A 225 8.50 -16.96 6.30
N VAL A 226 7.77 -15.91 5.85
CA VAL A 226 6.34 -15.77 6.15
C VAL A 226 5.53 -16.97 5.67
N PHE A 227 5.84 -17.51 4.49
CA PHE A 227 5.13 -18.65 3.92
C PHE A 227 5.21 -19.90 4.81
N SER A 228 6.41 -20.26 5.29
CA SER A 228 6.59 -21.37 6.24
C SER A 228 5.82 -21.16 7.53
N MET A 229 5.83 -19.93 8.06
CA MET A 229 5.07 -19.59 9.25
C MET A 229 3.56 -19.70 9.05
N LEU A 230 3.02 -19.34 7.87
CA LEU A 230 1.59 -19.51 7.56
C LEU A 230 1.20 -21.00 7.47
N LEU A 231 2.07 -21.86 6.93
CA LEU A 231 1.84 -23.30 6.90
C LEU A 231 1.76 -23.93 8.31
N LEU A 232 2.55 -23.40 9.24
CA LEU A 232 2.62 -23.85 10.63
C LEU A 232 1.56 -23.21 11.52
N ALA A 233 0.98 -22.07 11.10
CA ALA A 233 0.02 -21.32 11.90
C ALA A 233 -1.23 -22.15 12.23
N ARG A 234 -1.70 -22.01 13.48
CA ARG A 234 -2.95 -22.64 13.99
C ARG A 234 -3.79 -21.58 14.69
N ASP A 235 -5.10 -21.65 14.49
CA ASP A 235 -6.04 -20.81 15.24
C ASP A 235 -6.26 -21.34 16.68
N GLU A 236 -7.11 -20.67 17.45
CA GLU A 236 -7.41 -21.00 18.84
C GLU A 236 -8.02 -22.40 19.01
N GLU A 237 -8.63 -22.95 17.96
CA GLU A 237 -9.17 -24.31 17.88
C GLU A 237 -8.19 -25.34 17.30
N GLY A 238 -6.94 -24.95 17.06
CA GLY A 238 -5.89 -25.81 16.48
C GLY A 238 -6.00 -26.02 14.97
N ARG A 239 -6.89 -25.33 14.26
CA ARG A 239 -7.10 -25.50 12.81
C ARG A 239 -6.04 -24.74 12.02
N ALA A 240 -5.44 -25.43 11.04
CA ALA A 240 -4.53 -24.83 10.08
C ALA A 240 -5.26 -23.98 9.04
N MET A 241 -4.50 -23.19 8.30
CA MET A 241 -4.93 -22.61 7.03
C MET A 241 -5.00 -23.71 5.95
N SER A 242 -6.04 -23.69 5.15
CA SER A 242 -6.14 -24.51 3.94
C SER A 242 -5.17 -24.02 2.85
N ASP A 243 -4.84 -24.87 1.89
CA ASP A 243 -3.98 -24.49 0.78
C ASP A 243 -4.55 -23.33 -0.04
N ARG A 244 -5.89 -23.24 -0.15
CA ARG A 244 -6.58 -22.12 -0.79
C ARG A 244 -6.40 -20.81 -0.01
N GLU A 245 -6.54 -20.83 1.32
CA GLU A 245 -6.30 -19.68 2.17
C GLU A 245 -4.83 -19.24 2.05
N ILE A 246 -3.88 -20.17 2.13
CA ILE A 246 -2.44 -19.86 1.99
C ILE A 246 -2.13 -19.26 0.62
N ARG A 247 -2.66 -19.86 -0.48
CA ARG A 247 -2.51 -19.33 -1.83
C ARG A 247 -3.01 -17.89 -1.93
N ASP A 248 -4.22 -17.63 -1.43
CA ASP A 248 -4.84 -16.31 -1.50
C ASP A 248 -4.07 -15.28 -0.66
N GLU A 249 -3.52 -15.67 0.48
CA GLU A 249 -2.70 -14.78 1.29
C GLU A 249 -1.31 -14.53 0.72
N LEU A 250 -0.67 -15.51 0.11
CA LEU A 250 0.62 -15.31 -0.57
C LEU A 250 0.47 -14.31 -1.72
N VAL A 251 -0.59 -14.43 -2.53
CA VAL A 251 -0.88 -13.46 -3.60
C VAL A 251 -1.24 -12.09 -3.01
N THR A 252 -1.99 -12.07 -1.91
CA THR A 252 -2.35 -10.84 -1.20
C THR A 252 -1.10 -10.09 -0.71
N LEU A 253 -0.20 -10.78 -0.01
CA LEU A 253 1.05 -10.20 0.50
C LEU A 253 1.92 -9.65 -0.63
N LEU A 254 1.96 -10.35 -1.75
CA LEU A 254 2.71 -9.95 -2.91
C LEU A 254 2.14 -8.68 -3.58
N VAL A 255 0.83 -8.66 -3.84
CA VAL A 255 0.16 -7.50 -4.47
C VAL A 255 0.21 -6.28 -3.54
N ALA A 256 -0.04 -6.48 -2.24
CA ALA A 256 -0.09 -5.40 -1.28
C ALA A 256 1.29 -4.85 -0.92
N GLY A 257 2.32 -5.70 -0.78
CA GLY A 257 3.64 -5.32 -0.27
C GLY A 257 4.56 -4.70 -1.32
N HIS A 258 4.55 -5.22 -2.55
CA HIS A 258 5.49 -4.84 -3.60
C HIS A 258 5.28 -3.40 -4.11
N GLU A 259 4.13 -3.11 -4.71
CA GLU A 259 3.89 -1.85 -5.41
C GLU A 259 3.75 -0.66 -4.45
N THR A 260 3.19 -0.89 -3.27
CA THR A 260 2.94 0.17 -2.29
C THR A 260 4.24 0.68 -1.69
N THR A 261 5.12 -0.21 -1.23
CA THR A 261 6.42 0.16 -0.64
C THR A 261 7.36 0.77 -1.68
N ALA A 262 7.40 0.22 -2.90
CA ALA A 262 8.16 0.79 -4.02
C ALA A 262 7.72 2.23 -4.34
N THR A 263 6.43 2.49 -4.34
CA THR A 263 5.88 3.83 -4.58
C THR A 263 6.22 4.78 -3.43
N ALA A 264 6.13 4.33 -2.18
CA ALA A 264 6.50 5.12 -1.00
C ALA A 264 7.98 5.48 -1.01
N LEU A 265 8.88 4.55 -1.33
CA LEU A 265 10.32 4.77 -1.48
C LEU A 265 10.63 5.77 -2.61
N ALA A 266 9.98 5.63 -3.77
CA ALA A 266 10.15 6.58 -4.86
C ALA A 266 9.74 8.01 -4.45
N TRP A 267 8.67 8.16 -3.67
CA TRP A 267 8.27 9.44 -3.10
C TRP A 267 9.27 9.96 -2.05
N ALA A 268 9.80 9.09 -1.20
CA ALA A 268 10.80 9.48 -0.20
C ALA A 268 12.05 10.08 -0.85
N PHE A 269 12.60 9.41 -1.85
CA PHE A 269 13.74 9.92 -2.60
C PHE A 269 13.41 11.22 -3.34
N GLU A 270 12.27 11.31 -4.04
CA GLU A 270 11.87 12.56 -4.71
C GLU A 270 11.78 13.72 -3.72
N LEU A 271 11.17 13.52 -2.55
CA LEU A 271 11.04 14.55 -1.52
C LEU A 271 12.40 14.94 -0.93
N LEU A 272 13.24 13.97 -0.62
CA LEU A 272 14.59 14.23 -0.09
C LEU A 272 15.46 15.01 -1.08
N LEU A 273 15.46 14.61 -2.36
CA LEU A 273 16.22 15.27 -3.41
C LEU A 273 15.72 16.70 -3.72
N ARG A 274 14.48 17.03 -3.35
CA ARG A 274 13.89 18.37 -3.46
C ARG A 274 14.05 19.24 -2.22
N ASN A 275 14.50 18.65 -1.11
CA ASN A 275 14.64 19.34 0.16
C ASN A 275 16.07 19.15 0.72
N PRO A 276 17.10 19.78 0.11
CA PRO A 276 18.49 19.59 0.51
C PRO A 276 18.77 19.78 2.00
N PRO A 277 18.16 20.73 2.73
CA PRO A 277 18.38 20.85 4.17
C PRO A 277 17.89 19.63 4.96
N VAL A 278 16.77 19.01 4.54
CA VAL A 278 16.26 17.79 5.16
C VAL A 278 17.20 16.61 4.88
N LEU A 279 17.67 16.49 3.63
CA LEU A 279 18.61 15.44 3.23
C LEU A 279 19.94 15.54 3.96
N GLN A 280 20.50 16.75 4.08
CA GLN A 280 21.74 16.99 4.82
C GLN A 280 21.61 16.62 6.29
N ARG A 281 20.53 17.06 6.95
CA ARG A 281 20.24 16.67 8.34
C ARG A 281 20.11 15.17 8.50
N LEU A 282 19.35 14.50 7.61
CA LEU A 282 19.19 13.05 7.66
C LEU A 282 20.56 12.34 7.56
N LYS A 283 21.42 12.75 6.63
CA LYS A 283 22.77 12.18 6.50
C LYS A 283 23.59 12.36 7.76
N ALA A 284 23.62 13.58 8.32
CA ALA A 284 24.37 13.87 9.56
C ALA A 284 23.88 13.02 10.74
N GLU A 285 22.56 12.83 10.90
CA GLU A 285 22.02 11.99 11.97
C GLU A 285 22.32 10.49 11.76
N LEU A 286 22.29 10.01 10.51
CA LEU A 286 22.68 8.63 10.17
C LEU A 286 24.19 8.38 10.41
N GLU A 287 25.06 9.37 10.16
CA GLU A 287 26.48 9.32 10.48
C GLU A 287 26.72 9.29 12.00
N ALA A 288 25.92 10.03 12.76
CA ALA A 288 25.93 10.03 14.23
C ALA A 288 25.28 8.77 14.86
N GLY A 289 24.72 7.86 14.06
CA GLY A 289 24.09 6.62 14.55
C GLY A 289 22.66 6.79 15.07
N SER A 290 22.00 7.96 14.84
CA SER A 290 20.59 8.18 15.22
C SER A 290 19.65 7.79 14.06
N GLU A 291 18.52 7.17 14.40
CA GLU A 291 17.49 6.75 13.46
C GLU A 291 16.16 7.51 13.60
N ASP A 292 16.04 8.35 14.64
CA ASP A 292 14.78 9.06 14.94
C ASP A 292 14.34 9.97 13.79
N TYR A 293 15.29 10.66 13.17
CA TYR A 293 14.97 11.52 12.04
C TYR A 293 14.67 10.74 10.76
N LEU A 294 15.24 9.56 10.59
CA LEU A 294 14.91 8.64 9.50
C LEU A 294 13.46 8.18 9.60
N ASP A 295 13.01 7.78 10.80
CA ASP A 295 11.61 7.41 11.06
C ASP A 295 10.67 8.60 10.78
N ALA A 296 11.05 9.80 11.24
CA ALA A 296 10.30 11.02 10.97
C ALA A 296 10.22 11.36 9.46
N VAL A 297 11.28 11.12 8.68
CA VAL A 297 11.30 11.28 7.21
C VAL A 297 10.35 10.29 6.56
N VAL A 298 10.33 9.03 6.97
CA VAL A 298 9.39 8.01 6.47
C VAL A 298 7.94 8.43 6.77
N LYS A 299 7.66 8.82 8.00
CA LYS A 299 6.30 9.25 8.42
C LYS A 299 5.82 10.49 7.64
N GLU A 300 6.66 11.51 7.49
CA GLU A 300 6.31 12.71 6.74
C GLU A 300 6.17 12.44 5.23
N THR A 301 6.95 11.52 4.69
CA THR A 301 6.76 11.06 3.30
C THR A 301 5.37 10.48 3.11
N LEU A 302 4.97 9.55 3.96
CA LEU A 302 3.66 8.89 3.90
C LEU A 302 2.51 9.85 4.19
N ARG A 303 2.72 10.89 5.00
CA ARG A 303 1.76 11.98 5.18
C ARG A 303 1.57 12.79 3.91
N LEU A 304 2.67 13.35 3.38
CA LEU A 304 2.62 14.30 2.26
C LEU A 304 2.29 13.60 0.93
N ARG A 305 2.68 12.33 0.80
CA ARG A 305 2.49 11.49 -0.38
C ARG A 305 1.93 10.12 0.01
N PRO A 306 0.70 10.07 0.55
CA PRO A 306 0.08 8.79 0.86
C PRO A 306 -0.03 7.96 -0.42
N VAL A 307 0.27 6.68 -0.29
CA VAL A 307 0.23 5.75 -1.42
C VAL A 307 -1.21 5.40 -1.79
N ILE A 308 -2.09 5.28 -0.79
CA ILE A 308 -3.51 5.00 -0.95
C ILE A 308 -4.31 6.28 -0.66
N MET A 309 -5.32 6.58 -1.48
CA MET A 309 -6.10 7.80 -1.38
C MET A 309 -7.12 7.78 -0.23
N GLY A 310 -7.76 6.64 0.00
CA GLY A 310 -8.82 6.46 1.00
C GLY A 310 -9.08 4.98 1.22
N ILE A 311 -9.94 4.67 2.20
CA ILE A 311 -10.20 3.30 2.67
C ILE A 311 -11.70 3.11 2.85
N GLY A 312 -12.31 2.25 2.03
CA GLY A 312 -13.73 2.00 2.02
C GLY A 312 -14.24 1.08 3.15
N ARG A 313 -15.45 1.32 3.55
CA ARG A 313 -16.28 0.44 4.39
C ARG A 313 -17.71 0.50 3.88
N VAL A 314 -18.30 -0.61 3.50
CA VAL A 314 -19.71 -0.69 3.12
C VAL A 314 -20.54 -0.87 4.37
N VAL A 315 -21.56 -0.03 4.54
CA VAL A 315 -22.52 -0.16 5.65
C VAL A 315 -23.37 -1.41 5.41
N SER A 316 -23.50 -2.27 6.43
CA SER A 316 -24.24 -3.52 6.36
C SER A 316 -25.21 -3.64 7.53
N GLY A 317 -26.35 -4.29 7.31
CA GLY A 317 -27.39 -4.47 8.31
C GLY A 317 -28.17 -3.19 8.59
N GLU A 318 -27.86 -2.51 9.67
CA GLU A 318 -28.52 -1.24 10.06
C GLU A 318 -27.78 -0.01 9.52
N ALA A 319 -28.47 1.14 9.48
CA ALA A 319 -27.86 2.39 9.11
C ALA A 319 -26.78 2.79 10.12
N PHE A 320 -25.65 3.30 9.64
CA PHE A 320 -24.54 3.73 10.46
C PHE A 320 -24.54 5.25 10.65
N GLU A 321 -24.49 5.69 11.92
CA GLU A 321 -24.41 7.11 12.23
C GLU A 321 -22.95 7.60 12.21
N VAL A 322 -22.66 8.63 11.41
CA VAL A 322 -21.37 9.31 11.37
C VAL A 322 -21.56 10.82 11.13
N GLY A 323 -20.94 11.63 11.97
CA GLY A 323 -21.01 13.09 11.84
C GLY A 323 -22.43 13.65 11.91
N GLY A 324 -23.36 13.00 12.62
CA GLY A 324 -24.78 13.38 12.70
C GLY A 324 -25.63 12.97 11.50
N TYR A 325 -25.10 12.18 10.58
CA TYR A 325 -25.84 11.64 9.43
C TYR A 325 -26.01 10.13 9.55
N LEU A 326 -27.20 9.65 9.24
CA LEU A 326 -27.49 8.22 9.08
C LEU A 326 -27.16 7.79 7.64
N ILE A 327 -26.20 6.88 7.50
CA ILE A 327 -25.78 6.30 6.23
C ILE A 327 -26.45 4.93 6.08
N PRO A 328 -27.27 4.75 5.04
CA PRO A 328 -28.01 3.51 4.88
C PRO A 328 -27.14 2.32 4.47
N PRO A 329 -27.61 1.07 4.69
CA PRO A 329 -26.95 -0.13 4.19
C PRO A 329 -26.68 -0.08 2.68
N GLY A 330 -25.56 -0.70 2.26
CA GLY A 330 -25.10 -0.74 0.87
C GLY A 330 -24.32 0.51 0.43
N VAL A 331 -24.22 1.56 1.25
CA VAL A 331 -23.45 2.75 0.94
C VAL A 331 -22.04 2.63 1.49
N GLU A 332 -21.03 2.90 0.67
CA GLU A 332 -19.63 2.93 1.09
C GLU A 332 -19.32 4.24 1.82
N ILE A 333 -18.71 4.15 3.00
CA ILE A 333 -18.09 5.27 3.73
C ILE A 333 -16.57 5.18 3.52
N ASN A 334 -15.96 6.26 3.03
CA ASN A 334 -14.56 6.28 2.63
C ASN A 334 -13.79 7.41 3.33
N PRO A 335 -13.08 7.12 4.45
CA PRO A 335 -12.09 8.03 5.02
C PRO A 335 -11.02 8.42 4.01
N SER A 336 -10.88 9.74 3.72
CA SER A 336 -9.93 10.26 2.75
C SER A 336 -8.57 10.55 3.36
N ILE A 337 -7.65 9.60 3.29
CA ILE A 337 -6.27 9.75 3.78
C ILE A 337 -5.61 11.00 3.17
N ALA A 338 -5.69 11.13 1.85
CA ALA A 338 -5.02 12.20 1.12
C ALA A 338 -5.51 13.61 1.51
N THR A 339 -6.79 13.77 1.86
CA THR A 339 -7.34 15.06 2.26
C THR A 339 -7.03 15.34 3.74
N ILE A 340 -7.20 14.36 4.62
CA ILE A 340 -6.90 14.51 6.05
C ILE A 340 -5.44 14.90 6.26
N HIS A 341 -4.52 14.26 5.58
CA HIS A 341 -3.10 14.55 5.67
C HIS A 341 -2.68 15.94 5.16
N ARG A 342 -3.58 16.66 4.48
CA ARG A 342 -3.38 18.02 3.96
C ARG A 342 -4.17 19.10 4.69
N ARG A 343 -4.82 18.76 5.78
CA ARG A 343 -5.57 19.74 6.58
C ARG A 343 -4.62 20.71 7.27
N GLU A 344 -4.74 21.99 6.98
CA GLU A 344 -3.91 23.05 7.57
C GLU A 344 -4.18 23.22 9.08
N ASP A 345 -5.41 22.95 9.53
CA ASP A 345 -5.80 22.98 10.94
C ASP A 345 -5.17 21.84 11.76
N ARG A 346 -4.67 20.78 11.11
CA ARG A 346 -3.98 19.64 11.75
C ARG A 346 -2.48 19.64 11.45
N TYR A 347 -2.09 20.16 10.32
CA TYR A 347 -0.72 20.19 9.82
C TYR A 347 -0.38 21.60 9.32
N PRO A 348 0.08 22.52 10.20
CA PRO A 348 0.50 23.85 9.76
C PRO A 348 1.55 23.75 8.64
N ASP A 349 1.38 24.52 7.56
CA ASP A 349 2.10 24.37 6.29
C ASP A 349 2.01 22.93 5.74
N ALA A 350 0.81 22.40 5.61
CA ALA A 350 0.57 21.00 5.23
C ALA A 350 1.20 20.60 3.89
N ALA A 351 1.45 21.55 3.01
CA ALA A 351 2.13 21.32 1.73
C ALA A 351 3.67 21.17 1.83
N ALA A 352 4.28 21.61 2.94
CA ALA A 352 5.72 21.54 3.14
C ALA A 352 6.16 20.16 3.66
N PHE A 353 7.34 19.70 3.20
CA PHE A 353 7.98 18.48 3.70
C PHE A 353 8.78 18.80 4.97
N ARG A 354 8.18 18.51 6.12
CA ARG A 354 8.71 18.85 7.46
C ARG A 354 8.78 17.63 8.38
N PRO A 355 9.77 16.75 8.29
CA PRO A 355 9.89 15.57 9.15
C PRO A 355 9.84 15.88 10.65
N LYS A 356 10.30 17.07 11.06
CA LYS A 356 10.26 17.50 12.46
C LYS A 356 8.89 17.41 13.14
N ARG A 357 7.78 17.39 12.37
CA ARG A 357 6.41 17.20 12.91
C ARG A 357 6.24 15.86 13.64
N PHE A 358 7.06 14.88 13.31
CA PHE A 358 7.00 13.54 13.88
C PHE A 358 8.04 13.31 14.98
N LEU A 359 8.70 14.37 15.42
CA LEU A 359 9.63 14.35 16.54
C LEU A 359 8.99 15.01 17.78
N GLY A 360 9.15 14.39 18.96
CA GLY A 360 8.68 14.96 20.21
C GLY A 360 7.21 14.67 20.53
N ALA A 361 6.69 15.36 21.55
CA ALA A 361 5.38 15.09 22.13
C ALA A 361 4.19 15.52 21.25
N ASP A 362 4.40 16.48 20.35
CA ASP A 362 3.35 17.02 19.46
C ASP A 362 3.19 16.21 18.15
N ALA A 363 3.74 15.00 18.11
CA ALA A 363 3.62 14.14 16.94
C ALA A 363 2.13 13.83 16.65
N PRO A 364 1.72 13.82 15.35
CA PRO A 364 0.34 13.56 14.95
C PRO A 364 -0.17 12.21 15.47
N ASP A 365 -1.43 12.19 15.94
CA ASP A 365 -2.09 10.98 16.40
C ASP A 365 -2.52 10.03 15.27
N THR A 366 -2.99 8.82 15.64
CA THR A 366 -3.36 7.76 14.71
C THR A 366 -4.59 8.05 13.85
N TYR A 367 -5.40 9.05 14.16
CA TYR A 367 -6.58 9.42 13.38
C TYR A 367 -6.33 10.62 12.46
N THR A 368 -5.27 11.35 12.72
CA THR A 368 -4.76 12.41 11.84
C THR A 368 -3.66 11.89 10.91
N TRP A 369 -2.85 10.92 11.35
CA TRP A 369 -1.82 10.26 10.54
C TRP A 369 -2.19 8.80 10.30
N LEU A 370 -2.80 8.51 9.15
CA LEU A 370 -3.41 7.21 8.83
C LEU A 370 -2.98 6.61 7.47
N PRO A 371 -1.70 6.65 7.09
CA PRO A 371 -1.26 6.09 5.79
C PRO A 371 -1.49 4.58 5.69
N PHE A 372 -1.60 3.91 6.83
CA PHE A 372 -1.84 2.48 6.97
C PHE A 372 -3.28 2.14 7.39
N GLY A 373 -4.19 3.10 7.31
CA GLY A 373 -5.56 2.93 7.80
C GLY A 373 -5.66 2.83 9.32
N GLY A 374 -6.75 2.23 9.81
CA GLY A 374 -7.00 2.12 11.26
C GLY A 374 -8.04 1.07 11.62
N GLY A 375 -8.24 0.92 12.94
CA GLY A 375 -9.14 -0.08 13.50
C GLY A 375 -8.67 -1.51 13.24
N THR A 376 -9.59 -2.45 13.24
CA THR A 376 -9.34 -3.89 13.00
C THR A 376 -8.77 -4.19 11.62
N ARG A 377 -8.89 -3.23 10.69
CA ARG A 377 -8.42 -3.31 9.29
C ARG A 377 -7.12 -2.57 9.03
N ARG A 378 -6.43 -2.11 10.07
CA ARG A 378 -5.11 -1.48 9.91
C ARG A 378 -4.17 -2.41 9.15
N CYS A 379 -3.37 -1.86 8.23
CA CYS A 379 -2.43 -2.61 7.41
C CYS A 379 -1.59 -3.59 8.26
N LEU A 380 -1.59 -4.87 7.86
CA LEU A 380 -0.79 -5.93 8.51
C LEU A 380 0.70 -5.68 8.37
N GLY A 381 1.13 -5.28 7.17
CA GLY A 381 2.52 -5.00 6.83
C GLY A 381 3.00 -3.59 7.21
N ALA A 382 2.29 -2.82 8.06
CA ALA A 382 2.67 -1.44 8.38
C ALA A 382 4.09 -1.32 8.96
N SER A 383 4.43 -2.21 9.90
CA SER A 383 5.77 -2.25 10.51
C SER A 383 6.82 -2.70 9.50
N PHE A 384 6.51 -3.73 8.71
CA PHE A 384 7.40 -4.22 7.66
C PHE A 384 7.71 -3.14 6.62
N ALA A 385 6.68 -2.49 6.07
CA ALA A 385 6.86 -1.44 5.08
C ALA A 385 7.65 -0.24 5.61
N SER A 386 7.36 0.21 6.85
CA SER A 386 8.13 1.31 7.47
C SER A 386 9.58 0.92 7.69
N PHE A 387 9.83 -0.29 8.16
CA PHE A 387 11.17 -0.82 8.40
C PHE A 387 11.94 -1.01 7.08
N GLU A 388 11.30 -1.57 6.05
CA GLU A 388 11.88 -1.69 4.72
C GLU A 388 12.28 -0.33 4.15
N MET A 389 11.40 0.67 4.26
CA MET A 389 11.73 2.04 3.85
C MET A 389 12.95 2.58 4.60
N GLN A 390 13.06 2.36 5.91
CA GLN A 390 14.20 2.82 6.71
C GLN A 390 15.50 2.13 6.28
N VAL A 391 15.49 0.80 6.12
CA VAL A 391 16.67 0.04 5.68
C VAL A 391 17.13 0.48 4.30
N VAL A 392 16.22 0.59 3.34
CA VAL A 392 16.53 0.99 1.96
C VAL A 392 17.07 2.43 1.92
N LEU A 393 16.40 3.38 2.55
CA LEU A 393 16.84 4.79 2.57
C LEU A 393 18.23 4.92 3.19
N ARG A 394 18.48 4.28 4.34
CA ARG A 394 19.78 4.29 5.01
C ARG A 394 20.87 3.68 4.14
N THR A 395 20.63 2.53 3.54
CA THR A 395 21.61 1.82 2.70
C THR A 395 21.96 2.65 1.46
N VAL A 396 20.97 3.17 0.75
CA VAL A 396 21.19 4.01 -0.44
C VAL A 396 21.94 5.30 -0.08
N LEU A 397 21.51 6.03 0.97
CA LEU A 397 22.11 7.31 1.34
C LEU A 397 23.57 7.18 1.84
N ARG A 398 23.96 6.00 2.34
CA ARG A 398 25.35 5.70 2.73
C ARG A 398 26.24 5.33 1.53
N ARG A 399 25.66 4.69 0.50
CA ARG A 399 26.44 4.13 -0.63
C ARG A 399 26.45 5.01 -1.86
N VAL A 400 25.42 5.83 -2.08
CA VAL A 400 25.24 6.53 -3.35
C VAL A 400 24.91 7.99 -3.11
N ARG A 401 25.55 8.86 -3.89
CA ARG A 401 25.14 10.26 -4.01
C ARG A 401 24.11 10.37 -5.15
N LEU A 402 22.88 10.73 -4.79
CA LEU A 402 21.80 10.92 -5.75
C LEU A 402 21.51 12.42 -5.95
N ARG A 403 21.18 12.78 -7.19
CA ARG A 403 20.58 14.09 -7.51
C ARG A 403 19.33 13.92 -8.38
N ALA A 404 18.43 14.88 -8.30
CA ALA A 404 17.24 14.87 -9.13
C ALA A 404 17.60 15.10 -10.61
N ALA A 405 17.14 14.22 -11.51
CA ALA A 405 17.42 14.35 -12.94
C ALA A 405 16.70 15.54 -13.62
N ARG A 406 15.74 16.18 -12.95
CA ARG A 406 14.93 17.28 -13.48
C ARG A 406 14.69 18.36 -12.44
N ARG A 407 14.54 19.63 -12.83
CA ARG A 407 14.18 20.73 -11.93
C ARG A 407 12.71 20.71 -11.50
N ARG A 408 11.79 20.22 -12.33
CA ARG A 408 10.35 20.19 -12.03
C ARG A 408 10.01 19.07 -11.05
N VAL A 409 9.23 19.42 -10.01
CA VAL A 409 8.67 18.47 -9.02
C VAL A 409 7.75 17.48 -9.70
N GLU A 410 7.77 16.25 -9.24
CA GLU A 410 6.84 15.20 -9.67
C GLU A 410 5.39 15.54 -9.28
N ARG A 411 4.47 15.31 -10.22
CA ARG A 411 3.03 15.39 -9.94
C ARG A 411 2.54 14.04 -9.42
N VAL A 412 1.56 14.09 -8.54
CA VAL A 412 0.85 12.87 -8.11
C VAL A 412 -0.01 12.38 -9.27
N ARG A 413 0.09 11.09 -9.60
CA ARG A 413 -0.73 10.43 -10.59
C ARG A 413 -1.26 9.11 -10.05
N ARG A 414 -2.55 8.88 -10.24
CA ARG A 414 -3.13 7.58 -9.94
C ARG A 414 -2.66 6.52 -10.94
N ARG A 415 -2.14 5.41 -10.44
CA ARG A 415 -1.80 4.19 -11.17
C ARG A 415 -2.48 3.04 -10.45
N SER A 416 -3.49 2.42 -11.06
CA SER A 416 -4.34 1.46 -10.38
C SER A 416 -4.87 2.03 -9.06
N ILE A 417 -4.57 1.41 -7.93
CA ILE A 417 -4.98 1.83 -6.59
C ILE A 417 -3.99 2.81 -5.93
N VAL A 418 -2.77 2.97 -6.46
CA VAL A 418 -1.72 3.77 -5.82
C VAL A 418 -1.58 5.18 -6.41
N LEU A 419 -1.16 6.11 -5.56
CA LEU A 419 -0.81 7.49 -5.91
C LEU A 419 0.72 7.59 -6.11
N ALA A 420 1.18 7.49 -7.35
CA ALA A 420 2.59 7.41 -7.70
C ALA A 420 3.14 8.71 -8.30
N PRO A 421 4.48 8.92 -8.29
CA PRO A 421 5.12 10.00 -9.02
C PRO A 421 4.89 9.83 -10.53
N SER A 422 4.48 10.92 -11.20
CA SER A 422 3.97 10.91 -12.57
C SER A 422 4.98 10.38 -13.61
N ARG A 423 6.27 10.57 -13.34
CA ARG A 423 7.41 10.16 -14.17
C ARG A 423 8.34 9.17 -13.46
N GLY A 424 7.92 8.67 -12.29
CA GLY A 424 8.61 7.64 -11.52
C GLY A 424 9.80 8.13 -10.70
N ALA A 425 9.85 9.42 -10.32
CA ALA A 425 10.95 10.00 -9.52
C ALA A 425 12.32 9.77 -10.21
N ARG A 426 12.59 10.49 -11.32
CA ARG A 426 13.85 10.34 -12.06
C ARG A 426 15.02 10.95 -11.30
N ALA A 427 16.08 10.17 -11.12
CA ALA A 427 17.31 10.55 -10.47
C ALA A 427 18.55 10.22 -11.33
N ILE A 428 19.68 10.70 -10.90
CA ILE A 428 21.01 10.37 -11.42
C ILE A 428 21.84 9.92 -10.21
N ALA A 429 22.47 8.76 -10.29
CA ALA A 429 23.48 8.31 -9.36
C ALA A 429 24.84 8.89 -9.81
N GLU A 430 25.51 9.60 -8.92
CA GLU A 430 26.82 10.20 -9.20
C GLU A 430 27.92 9.19 -8.85
N ALA A 431 28.96 9.15 -9.68
CA ALA A 431 30.17 8.42 -9.33
C ALA A 431 30.68 8.94 -7.97
N VAL A 432 30.94 8.04 -7.04
CA VAL A 432 31.66 8.41 -5.81
C VAL A 432 33.12 8.41 -6.17
N PRO A 433 33.82 9.55 -5.99
CA PRO A 433 35.25 9.66 -6.32
C PRO A 433 36.10 8.73 -5.46
#